data_338689d9f76312b307b019c2c1e62b5c
#
_entry.id   338689d9f76312b307b019c2c1e62b5c
#
_cell.length_a   1.000
_cell.length_b   1.000
_cell.length_c   1.000
_cell.angle_alpha   90.00
_cell.angle_beta   90.00
_cell.angle_gamma   90.00
#
_symmetry.space_group_name_H-M   'P 1'
#
loop_
_entity.id
_entity.type
_entity.pdbx_description
1 polymer ?
#
loop_
_entity_poly.entity_id
_entity_poly.type
_entity_poly.pdbx_seq_one_letter_code
_entity_poly.pdbx_strand_id
1 'polypeptide(L)'
;MGTLAEGLGVRTSILFFLLLVLPWWSLQSYDAYLPVTYPTASLFHTLKVAYGRGHDLRYIGAHFFLTAFMDVYIIVANPDYGLKILGTTFEGTWGILWKLQSPVFHLLIGIGFLRVARWGLLAYLLYAIFGFVNATVNLAVLPPPHNIRIVFLGLLAVFTAYILRRRKRFAP
;
A
#
# COMPACT_ATOMS: atom_id res chain seq x y z
N MET A 1 12.54 13.63 -28.41
CA MET A 1 13.05 13.11 -27.10
C MET A 1 12.53 13.90 -25.90
N GLY A 2 12.08 15.15 -26.03
CA GLY A 2 11.53 15.97 -24.92
C GLY A 2 10.22 15.42 -24.31
N THR A 3 9.29 14.96 -25.12
CA THR A 3 7.94 14.56 -24.69
C THR A 3 7.86 13.33 -23.76
N LEU A 4 8.81 12.38 -23.87
CA LEU A 4 8.89 11.21 -22.99
C LEU A 4 9.42 11.56 -21.60
N ALA A 5 10.41 12.47 -21.54
CA ALA A 5 10.98 12.92 -20.27
C ALA A 5 9.99 13.81 -19.49
N GLU A 6 9.22 14.66 -20.18
CA GLU A 6 8.17 15.48 -19.60
C GLU A 6 7.01 14.62 -19.07
N GLY A 7 6.58 13.62 -19.82
CA GLY A 7 5.54 12.69 -19.40
C GLY A 7 5.92 11.85 -18.17
N LEU A 8 7.19 11.42 -18.07
CA LEU A 8 7.75 10.74 -16.92
C LEU A 8 7.82 11.67 -15.69
N GLY A 9 8.20 12.94 -15.88
CA GLY A 9 8.25 13.94 -14.83
C GLY A 9 6.89 14.21 -14.19
N VAL A 10 5.85 14.40 -15.00
CA VAL A 10 4.47 14.61 -14.52
C VAL A 10 3.95 13.39 -13.78
N ARG A 11 4.15 12.18 -14.32
CA ARG A 11 3.72 10.92 -13.68
C ARG A 11 4.43 10.68 -12.36
N THR A 12 5.72 10.95 -12.29
CA THR A 12 6.51 10.81 -11.06
C THR A 12 6.07 11.84 -10.02
N SER A 13 5.73 13.07 -10.43
CA SER A 13 5.22 14.11 -9.53
C SER A 13 3.86 13.76 -8.94
N ILE A 14 2.94 13.19 -9.76
CA ILE A 14 1.63 12.72 -9.29
C ILE A 14 1.81 11.57 -8.29
N LEU A 15 2.69 10.60 -8.59
CA LEU A 15 3.02 9.50 -7.69
C LEU A 15 3.59 10.01 -6.36
N PHE A 16 4.52 10.95 -6.41
CA PHE A 16 5.12 11.57 -5.24
C PHE A 16 4.06 12.28 -4.39
N PHE A 17 3.17 13.07 -5.04
CA PHE A 17 2.08 13.75 -4.37
C PHE A 17 1.15 12.76 -3.66
N LEU A 18 0.71 11.71 -4.35
CA LEU A 18 -0.23 10.73 -3.81
C LEU A 18 0.39 9.84 -2.71
N LEU A 19 1.66 9.49 -2.84
CA LEU A 19 2.33 8.64 -1.86
C LEU A 19 2.88 9.36 -0.64
N LEU A 20 3.21 10.65 -0.75
CA LEU A 20 3.81 11.43 0.34
C LEU A 20 2.89 12.53 0.85
N VAL A 21 2.32 13.33 -0.02
CA VAL A 21 1.55 14.51 0.38
C VAL A 21 0.18 14.13 0.95
N LEU A 22 -0.52 13.19 0.32
CA LEU A 22 -1.80 12.70 0.85
C LEU A 22 -1.67 12.04 2.23
N PRO A 23 -0.74 11.09 2.46
CA PRO A 23 -0.51 10.54 3.79
C PRO A 23 -0.11 11.61 4.80
N TRP A 24 0.73 12.57 4.41
CA TRP A 24 1.13 13.69 5.27
C TRP A 24 -0.07 14.54 5.69
N TRP A 25 -0.92 14.93 4.75
CA TRP A 25 -2.14 15.69 5.06
C TRP A 25 -3.12 14.91 5.92
N SER A 26 -3.25 13.60 5.66
CA SER A 26 -4.09 12.74 6.50
C SER A 26 -3.57 12.68 7.93
N LEU A 27 -2.25 12.62 8.13
CA LEU A 27 -1.63 12.68 9.44
C LEU A 27 -1.88 14.02 10.12
N GLN A 28 -1.70 15.14 9.40
CA GLN A 28 -1.95 16.48 9.95
C GLN A 28 -3.43 16.69 10.31
N SER A 29 -4.35 16.24 9.45
CA SER A 29 -5.78 16.32 9.72
C SER A 29 -6.17 15.50 10.94
N TYR A 30 -5.55 14.31 11.08
CA TYR A 30 -5.75 13.45 12.23
C TYR A 30 -5.13 14.05 13.50
N ASP A 31 -3.95 14.63 13.41
CA ASP A 31 -3.28 15.33 14.52
C ASP A 31 -4.11 16.53 15.00
N ALA A 32 -4.69 17.30 14.08
CA ALA A 32 -5.61 18.38 14.41
C ALA A 32 -6.92 17.91 15.06
N TYR A 33 -7.42 16.73 14.66
CA TYR A 33 -8.62 16.12 15.25
C TYR A 33 -8.40 15.64 16.70
N LEU A 34 -7.21 15.15 17.02
CA LEU A 34 -6.89 14.58 18.32
C LEU A 34 -7.06 15.56 19.51
N PRO A 35 -6.54 16.81 19.45
CA PRO A 35 -6.73 17.78 20.52
C PRO A 35 -8.18 18.19 20.73
N VAL A 36 -8.99 18.25 19.67
CA VAL A 36 -10.43 18.54 19.77
C VAL A 36 -11.15 17.42 20.50
N THR A 37 -10.76 16.19 20.25
CA THR A 37 -11.38 14.98 20.86
C THR A 37 -10.85 14.73 22.29
N TYR A 38 -9.60 15.14 22.57
CA TYR A 38 -8.92 14.91 23.84
C TYR A 38 -8.20 16.17 24.35
N PRO A 39 -8.93 17.26 24.64
CA PRO A 39 -8.33 18.60 24.88
C PRO A 39 -7.42 18.69 26.09
N THR A 40 -7.55 17.79 27.06
CA THR A 40 -6.80 17.80 28.33
C THR A 40 -5.64 16.79 28.38
N ALA A 41 -5.46 15.99 27.30
CA ALA A 41 -4.46 14.95 27.28
C ALA A 41 -3.12 15.44 26.67
N SER A 42 -2.00 15.00 27.22
CA SER A 42 -0.71 15.19 26.56
C SER A 42 -0.68 14.47 25.20
N LEU A 43 0.10 14.97 24.24
CA LEU A 43 0.26 14.35 22.92
C LEU A 43 0.60 12.84 23.03
N PHE A 44 1.51 12.49 23.92
CA PHE A 44 1.89 11.10 24.17
C PHE A 44 0.72 10.22 24.63
N HIS A 45 -0.10 10.73 25.56
CA HIS A 45 -1.29 10.02 26.03
C HIS A 45 -2.29 9.84 24.89
N THR A 46 -2.54 10.87 24.11
CA THR A 46 -3.45 10.85 22.95
C THR A 46 -3.01 9.83 21.90
N LEU A 47 -1.72 9.81 21.55
CA LEU A 47 -1.16 8.81 20.61
C LEU A 47 -1.28 7.38 21.18
N LYS A 48 -1.04 7.19 22.46
CA LYS A 48 -1.20 5.88 23.12
C LYS A 48 -2.65 5.38 23.07
N VAL A 49 -3.61 6.27 23.31
CA VAL A 49 -5.05 5.95 23.22
C VAL A 49 -5.43 5.65 21.76
N ALA A 50 -5.00 6.47 20.82
CA ALA A 50 -5.24 6.26 19.40
C ALA A 50 -4.67 4.91 18.92
N TYR A 51 -3.44 4.61 19.27
CA TYR A 51 -2.81 3.31 19.01
C TYR A 51 -3.60 2.17 19.68
N GLY A 52 -4.00 2.36 20.94
CA GLY A 52 -4.83 1.39 21.66
C GLY A 52 -6.17 1.09 20.98
N ARG A 53 -6.77 2.07 20.29
CA ARG A 53 -8.04 1.94 19.57
C ARG A 53 -7.88 1.44 18.12
N GLY A 54 -6.65 1.21 17.63
CA GLY A 54 -6.38 0.73 16.28
C GLY A 54 -6.51 1.81 15.19
N HIS A 55 -6.36 3.08 15.54
CA HIS A 55 -6.38 4.16 14.55
C HIS A 55 -5.22 4.10 13.56
N ASP A 56 -4.06 3.56 13.98
CA ASP A 56 -2.94 3.22 13.11
C ASP A 56 -3.35 2.24 12.00
N LEU A 57 -4.11 1.20 12.35
CA LEU A 57 -4.61 0.22 11.37
C LEU A 57 -5.64 0.84 10.43
N ARG A 58 -6.53 1.69 10.95
CA ARG A 58 -7.50 2.42 10.12
C ARG A 58 -6.81 3.39 9.17
N TYR A 59 -5.77 4.07 9.62
CA TYR A 59 -4.95 4.93 8.78
C TYR A 59 -4.30 4.13 7.63
N ILE A 60 -3.69 2.99 7.95
CA ILE A 60 -3.15 2.08 6.94
C ILE A 60 -4.26 1.60 5.98
N GLY A 61 -5.44 1.29 6.51
CA GLY A 61 -6.60 0.92 5.71
C GLY A 61 -7.03 2.01 4.73
N ALA A 62 -7.08 3.26 5.18
CA ALA A 62 -7.39 4.40 4.31
C ALA A 62 -6.34 4.55 3.20
N HIS A 63 -5.07 4.34 3.52
CA HIS A 63 -3.99 4.37 2.53
C HIS A 63 -4.15 3.27 1.47
N PHE A 64 -4.39 2.02 1.87
CA PHE A 64 -4.68 0.94 0.93
C PHE A 64 -5.91 1.23 0.07
N PHE A 65 -6.98 1.75 0.67
CA PHE A 65 -8.19 2.11 -0.04
C PHE A 65 -7.92 3.15 -1.14
N LEU A 66 -7.15 4.19 -0.83
CA LEU A 66 -6.78 5.23 -1.81
C LEU A 66 -5.84 4.70 -2.90
N THR A 67 -4.88 3.83 -2.53
CA THR A 67 -3.96 3.24 -3.52
C THR A 67 -4.67 2.31 -4.51
N ALA A 68 -5.83 1.76 -4.18
CA ALA A 68 -6.62 0.98 -5.14
C ALA A 68 -7.06 1.82 -6.36
N PHE A 69 -7.49 3.05 -6.14
CA PHE A 69 -7.85 3.96 -7.25
C PHE A 69 -6.63 4.36 -8.06
N MET A 70 -5.49 4.53 -7.39
CA MET A 70 -4.21 4.79 -8.04
C MET A 70 -3.80 3.63 -8.96
N ASP A 71 -3.94 2.38 -8.48
CA ASP A 71 -3.64 1.20 -9.29
C ASP A 71 -4.51 1.14 -10.55
N VAL A 72 -5.82 1.39 -10.40
CA VAL A 72 -6.73 1.48 -11.56
C VAL A 72 -6.28 2.55 -12.55
N TYR A 73 -5.92 3.75 -12.05
CA TYR A 73 -5.41 4.82 -12.89
C TYR A 73 -4.14 4.39 -13.65
N ILE A 74 -3.18 3.75 -12.96
CA ILE A 74 -1.93 3.27 -13.58
C ILE A 74 -2.23 2.24 -14.69
N ILE A 75 -3.16 1.32 -14.44
CA ILE A 75 -3.56 0.29 -15.41
C ILE A 75 -4.16 0.93 -16.67
N VAL A 76 -5.08 1.90 -16.49
CA VAL A 76 -5.73 2.59 -17.60
C VAL A 76 -4.76 3.49 -18.37
N ALA A 77 -3.91 4.21 -17.65
CA ALA A 77 -2.94 5.14 -18.26
C ALA A 77 -1.76 4.43 -18.96
N ASN A 78 -1.50 3.16 -18.64
CA ASN A 78 -0.40 2.36 -19.19
C ASN A 78 -0.88 0.95 -19.54
N PRO A 79 -1.74 0.77 -20.54
CA PRO A 79 -2.29 -0.53 -20.90
C PRO A 79 -1.19 -1.52 -21.33
N ASP A 80 -0.18 -1.02 -22.05
CA ASP A 80 0.90 -1.83 -22.61
C ASP A 80 2.02 -2.17 -21.61
N TYR A 81 1.91 -1.71 -20.37
CA TYR A 81 2.88 -2.05 -19.34
C TYR A 81 2.86 -3.55 -19.04
N GLY A 82 3.96 -4.25 -19.37
CA GLY A 82 4.12 -5.67 -19.06
C GLY A 82 4.30 -5.90 -17.56
N LEU A 83 3.43 -6.73 -16.97
CA LEU A 83 3.54 -7.12 -15.55
C LEU A 83 4.42 -8.36 -15.41
N LYS A 84 5.44 -8.26 -14.56
CA LYS A 84 6.36 -9.37 -14.27
C LYS A 84 5.86 -10.15 -13.05
N ILE A 85 5.38 -11.36 -13.28
CA ILE A 85 4.90 -12.26 -12.24
C ILE A 85 5.68 -13.58 -12.33
N LEU A 86 6.30 -13.96 -11.23
CA LEU A 86 7.06 -15.20 -11.08
C LEU A 86 8.07 -15.42 -12.22
N GLY A 87 8.78 -14.35 -12.60
CA GLY A 87 9.78 -14.39 -13.67
C GLY A 87 9.22 -14.28 -15.09
N THR A 88 7.90 -14.33 -15.29
CA THR A 88 7.24 -14.24 -16.59
C THR A 88 6.64 -12.87 -16.79
N THR A 89 6.71 -12.32 -18.03
CA THR A 89 6.05 -11.07 -18.37
C THR A 89 4.69 -11.37 -18.99
N PHE A 90 3.64 -10.81 -18.40
CA PHE A 90 2.27 -10.91 -18.91
C PHE A 90 1.88 -9.61 -19.59
N GLU A 91 1.38 -9.71 -20.83
CA GLU A 91 0.95 -8.60 -21.68
C GLU A 91 -0.48 -8.83 -22.18
N GLY A 92 -1.05 -7.83 -22.83
CA GLY A 92 -2.41 -7.89 -23.38
C GLY A 92 -3.46 -8.19 -22.30
N THR A 93 -4.50 -8.94 -22.67
CA THR A 93 -5.65 -9.25 -21.78
C THR A 93 -5.22 -9.97 -20.51
N TRP A 94 -4.30 -10.91 -20.58
CA TRP A 94 -3.77 -11.60 -19.41
C TRP A 94 -2.99 -10.67 -18.50
N GLY A 95 -2.19 -9.75 -19.07
CA GLY A 95 -1.52 -8.71 -18.32
C GLY A 95 -2.49 -7.81 -17.57
N ILE A 96 -3.61 -7.42 -18.18
CA ILE A 96 -4.66 -6.61 -17.54
C ILE A 96 -5.32 -7.38 -16.39
N LEU A 97 -5.70 -8.63 -16.58
CA LEU A 97 -6.29 -9.47 -15.55
C LEU A 97 -5.38 -9.60 -14.32
N TRP A 98 -4.10 -9.85 -14.55
CA TRP A 98 -3.13 -9.93 -13.47
C TRP A 98 -2.89 -8.58 -12.78
N LYS A 99 -2.95 -7.47 -13.50
CA LYS A 99 -2.84 -6.12 -12.91
C LYS A 99 -4.03 -5.81 -11.99
N LEU A 100 -5.24 -6.26 -12.36
CA LEU A 100 -6.46 -6.01 -11.57
C LEU A 100 -6.47 -6.68 -10.19
N GLN A 101 -5.63 -7.69 -9.95
CA GLN A 101 -5.50 -8.26 -8.60
C GLN A 101 -5.06 -7.21 -7.56
N SER A 102 -4.17 -6.27 -7.93
CA SER A 102 -3.64 -5.26 -6.99
C SER A 102 -4.76 -4.35 -6.47
N PRO A 103 -5.54 -3.62 -7.30
CA PRO A 103 -6.62 -2.79 -6.80
C PRO A 103 -7.69 -3.58 -6.04
N VAL A 104 -7.97 -4.84 -6.42
CA VAL A 104 -8.93 -5.68 -5.69
C VAL A 104 -8.43 -5.98 -4.28
N PHE A 105 -7.17 -6.43 -4.14
CA PHE A 105 -6.59 -6.66 -2.82
C PHE A 105 -6.48 -5.37 -2.02
N HIS A 106 -6.08 -4.25 -2.63
CA HIS A 106 -6.00 -2.96 -1.96
C HIS A 106 -7.37 -2.50 -1.44
N LEU A 107 -8.45 -2.68 -2.19
CA LEU A 107 -9.81 -2.41 -1.70
C LEU A 107 -10.20 -3.33 -0.54
N LEU A 108 -9.97 -4.64 -0.66
CA LEU A 108 -10.29 -5.60 0.39
C LEU A 108 -9.50 -5.28 1.67
N ILE A 109 -8.19 -5.09 1.57
CA ILE A 109 -7.34 -4.74 2.71
C ILE A 109 -7.79 -3.40 3.29
N GLY A 110 -7.99 -2.40 2.45
CA GLY A 110 -8.41 -1.06 2.84
C GLY A 110 -9.68 -1.06 3.67
N ILE A 111 -10.77 -1.66 3.15
CA ILE A 111 -12.04 -1.76 3.85
C ILE A 111 -11.91 -2.60 5.12
N GLY A 112 -11.18 -3.71 5.05
CA GLY A 112 -10.98 -4.59 6.19
C GLY A 112 -10.21 -3.92 7.35
N PHE A 113 -9.18 -3.13 7.02
CA PHE A 113 -8.39 -2.39 8.02
C PHE A 113 -9.14 -1.17 8.57
N LEU A 114 -9.92 -0.46 7.75
CA LEU A 114 -10.81 0.61 8.24
C LEU A 114 -11.81 0.08 9.28
N ARG A 115 -12.30 -1.14 9.09
CA ARG A 115 -13.19 -1.84 10.02
C ARG A 115 -12.45 -2.59 11.13
N VAL A 116 -11.11 -2.69 11.03
CA VAL A 116 -10.26 -3.52 11.91
C VAL A 116 -10.77 -4.96 11.99
N ALA A 117 -11.21 -5.50 10.85
CA ALA A 117 -11.83 -6.81 10.73
C ALA A 117 -10.81 -7.92 10.43
N ARG A 118 -11.00 -9.13 10.96
CA ARG A 118 -10.09 -10.28 10.73
C ARG A 118 -9.93 -10.65 9.25
N TRP A 119 -10.99 -10.54 8.48
CA TRP A 119 -10.91 -10.84 7.05
C TRP A 119 -9.97 -9.88 6.29
N GLY A 120 -9.87 -8.61 6.74
CA GLY A 120 -8.92 -7.66 6.19
C GLY A 120 -7.46 -8.05 6.48
N LEU A 121 -7.20 -8.56 7.69
CA LEU A 121 -5.89 -9.12 8.02
C LEU A 121 -5.57 -10.34 7.15
N LEU A 122 -6.53 -11.23 6.93
CA LEU A 122 -6.35 -12.40 6.06
C LEU A 122 -6.06 -11.97 4.62
N ALA A 123 -6.83 -11.02 4.07
CA ALA A 123 -6.60 -10.47 2.75
C ALA A 123 -5.19 -9.87 2.62
N TYR A 124 -4.74 -9.13 3.63
CA TYR A 124 -3.39 -8.60 3.68
C TYR A 124 -2.32 -9.69 3.68
N LEU A 125 -2.48 -10.72 4.52
CA LEU A 125 -1.50 -11.81 4.60
C LEU A 125 -1.40 -12.59 3.29
N LEU A 126 -2.51 -12.86 2.62
CA LEU A 126 -2.52 -13.50 1.29
C LEU A 126 -1.78 -12.63 0.26
N TYR A 127 -2.06 -11.34 0.25
CA TYR A 127 -1.38 -10.39 -0.64
C TYR A 127 0.11 -10.27 -0.33
N ALA A 128 0.49 -10.23 0.94
CA ALA A 128 1.87 -10.17 1.38
C ALA A 128 2.65 -11.45 1.01
N ILE A 129 2.07 -12.63 1.22
CA ILE A 129 2.68 -13.90 0.82
C ILE A 129 2.92 -13.92 -0.69
N PHE A 130 1.91 -13.55 -1.47
CA PHE A 130 2.07 -13.43 -2.93
C PHE A 130 3.17 -12.44 -3.29
N GLY A 131 3.22 -11.27 -2.64
CA GLY A 131 4.25 -10.25 -2.84
C GLY A 131 5.66 -10.77 -2.52
N PHE A 132 5.83 -11.50 -1.42
CA PHE A 132 7.11 -12.12 -1.06
C PHE A 132 7.55 -13.15 -2.09
N VAL A 133 6.67 -14.08 -2.46
CA VAL A 133 6.98 -15.14 -3.44
C VAL A 133 7.32 -14.51 -4.79
N ASN A 134 6.49 -13.61 -5.28
CA ASN A 134 6.69 -12.93 -6.56
C ASN A 134 8.01 -12.13 -6.59
N ALA A 135 8.27 -11.34 -5.55
CA ALA A 135 9.49 -10.52 -5.49
C ALA A 135 10.75 -11.39 -5.39
N THR A 136 10.71 -12.49 -4.63
CA THR A 136 11.83 -13.42 -4.47
C THR A 136 12.13 -14.15 -5.79
N VAL A 137 11.11 -14.67 -6.46
CA VAL A 137 11.29 -15.33 -7.77
C VAL A 137 11.82 -14.32 -8.80
N ASN A 138 11.24 -13.13 -8.86
CA ASN A 138 11.70 -12.09 -9.78
C ASN A 138 13.14 -11.63 -9.47
N LEU A 139 13.56 -11.66 -8.20
CA LEU A 139 14.92 -11.37 -7.81
C LEU A 139 15.90 -12.42 -8.31
N ALA A 140 15.50 -13.71 -8.26
CA ALA A 140 16.33 -14.83 -8.66
C ALA A 140 16.43 -14.99 -10.20
N VAL A 141 15.35 -14.72 -10.93
CA VAL A 141 15.23 -15.06 -12.36
C VAL A 141 15.48 -13.87 -13.30
N LEU A 142 15.11 -12.66 -12.87
CA LEU A 142 15.21 -11.48 -13.75
C LEU A 142 16.60 -10.84 -13.65
N PRO A 143 17.09 -10.23 -14.75
CA PRO A 143 18.39 -9.54 -14.74
C PRO A 143 18.40 -8.31 -13.84
N PRO A 144 19.59 -7.86 -13.40
CA PRO A 144 19.76 -6.62 -12.66
C PRO A 144 19.22 -5.40 -13.44
N PRO A 145 18.89 -4.27 -12.74
CA PRO A 145 19.20 -4.00 -11.33
C PRO A 145 18.21 -4.61 -10.34
N HIS A 146 18.72 -5.07 -9.19
CA HIS A 146 17.92 -5.72 -8.14
C HIS A 146 17.52 -4.80 -6.98
N ASN A 147 18.11 -3.60 -6.90
CA ASN A 147 17.97 -2.68 -5.77
C ASN A 147 16.51 -2.43 -5.37
N ILE A 148 15.64 -2.14 -6.35
CA ILE A 148 14.22 -1.86 -6.09
C ILE A 148 13.53 -3.09 -5.49
N ARG A 149 13.85 -4.30 -5.95
CA ARG A 149 13.25 -5.55 -5.47
C ARG A 149 13.69 -5.87 -4.04
N ILE A 150 14.97 -5.63 -3.72
CA ILE A 150 15.52 -5.81 -2.38
C ILE A 150 14.89 -4.83 -1.40
N VAL A 151 14.79 -3.55 -1.77
CA VAL A 151 14.13 -2.52 -0.96
C VAL A 151 12.67 -2.89 -0.74
N PHE A 152 11.96 -3.31 -1.79
CA PHE A 152 10.56 -3.74 -1.68
C PHE A 152 10.39 -4.91 -0.70
N LEU A 153 11.23 -5.95 -0.80
CA LEU A 153 11.22 -7.09 0.13
C LEU A 153 11.47 -6.65 1.57
N GLY A 154 12.44 -5.78 1.80
CA GLY A 154 12.74 -5.22 3.12
C GLY A 154 11.55 -4.46 3.71
N LEU A 155 10.97 -3.56 2.93
CA LEU A 155 9.78 -2.79 3.33
C LEU A 155 8.58 -3.71 3.61
N LEU A 156 8.33 -4.68 2.73
CA LEU A 156 7.24 -5.65 2.90
C LEU A 156 7.43 -6.49 4.18
N ALA A 157 8.67 -6.90 4.49
CA ALA A 157 8.99 -7.64 5.71
C ALA A 157 8.71 -6.81 6.97
N VAL A 158 9.23 -5.57 7.02
CA VAL A 158 9.03 -4.66 8.16
C VAL A 158 7.55 -4.37 8.36
N PHE A 159 6.84 -4.06 7.28
CA PHE A 159 5.42 -3.76 7.33
C PHE A 159 4.59 -4.97 7.76
N THR A 160 4.89 -6.16 7.25
CA THR A 160 4.23 -7.42 7.65
C THR A 160 4.47 -7.73 9.13
N ALA A 161 5.70 -7.56 9.61
CA ALA A 161 6.03 -7.74 11.02
C ALA A 161 5.21 -6.78 11.92
N TYR A 162 5.06 -5.51 11.48
CA TYR A 162 4.22 -4.55 12.18
C TYR A 162 2.75 -5.01 12.25
N ILE A 163 2.16 -5.40 11.13
CA ILE A 163 0.76 -5.87 11.07
C ILE A 163 0.56 -7.13 11.94
N LEU A 164 1.50 -8.08 11.89
CA LEU A 164 1.45 -9.27 12.73
C LEU A 164 1.52 -8.95 14.24
N ARG A 165 2.33 -7.97 14.62
CA ARG A 165 2.36 -7.45 16.01
C ARG A 165 1.00 -6.89 16.43
N ARG A 166 0.24 -6.30 15.49
CA ARG A 166 -1.08 -5.70 15.70
C ARG A 166 -2.24 -6.68 15.55
N ARG A 167 -2.00 -7.94 15.16
CA ARG A 167 -3.04 -8.95 14.82
C ARG A 167 -4.16 -9.11 15.87
N LYS A 168 -3.83 -8.97 17.17
CA LYS A 168 -4.80 -9.10 18.26
C LYS A 168 -5.85 -7.98 18.29
N ARG A 169 -5.67 -6.91 17.53
CA ARG A 169 -6.61 -5.79 17.41
C ARG A 169 -7.72 -6.01 16.40
N PHE A 170 -7.49 -6.92 15.46
CA PHE A 170 -8.51 -7.27 14.48
C PHE A 170 -9.61 -8.11 15.14
N ALA A 171 -10.83 -7.57 15.17
CA ALA A 171 -12.00 -8.21 15.70
C ALA A 171 -12.58 -9.27 14.73
N PRO A 172 -13.34 -10.24 15.21
CA PRO A 172 -14.05 -11.20 14.36
C PRO A 172 -15.02 -10.52 13.41
#